data_d807a46d0414d4f539677c93c293ee6c
#
_entry.id   d807a46d0414d4f539677c93c293ee6c
#
_cell.length_a   1.000
_cell.length_b   1.000
_cell.length_c   1.000
_cell.angle_alpha   90.00
_cell.angle_beta   90.00
_cell.angle_gamma   90.00
#
_symmetry.space_group_name_H-M   'P 1'
#
loop_
_entity.id
_entity.type
_entity.pdbx_description
1 polymer ?
#
loop_
_entity_poly.entity_id
_entity_poly.type
_entity_poly.pdbx_seq_one_letter_code
_entity_poly.pdbx_strand_id
1 'polypeptide(L)'
;SSVHYNLDYLQQVFQGNDAMVRRILDSFEEQVPGYLDEMEARWSRGEWRDLHPLAHKARSSISMLGMDSLLDDILHIEQTSRNGDDEADIGARLGSARRSLSLALEALRRDRAGQVLSRTDRPASNPSRPSRKSGLRRA
;
A
#
# COMPACT_ATOMS: atom_id res chain seq x y z
N SER A 1 -10.18 10.51 0.66
CA SER A 1 -9.66 9.19 0.97
C SER A 1 -10.74 8.14 0.94
N SER A 2 -10.32 6.92 0.78
CA SER A 2 -11.18 5.77 0.65
C SER A 2 -11.31 5.07 2.01
N VAL A 3 -12.38 4.27 2.19
CA VAL A 3 -12.50 3.43 3.37
C VAL A 3 -11.45 2.33 3.38
N HIS A 4 -10.82 2.04 2.24
CA HIS A 4 -9.85 0.96 2.11
C HIS A 4 -8.42 1.41 2.30
N TYR A 5 -8.15 2.70 2.23
CA TYR A 5 -6.83 3.27 2.45
C TYR A 5 -6.94 4.77 2.73
N ASN A 6 -5.85 5.36 3.24
CA ASN A 6 -5.82 6.78 3.57
C ASN A 6 -4.40 7.29 3.41
N LEU A 7 -4.20 8.27 2.54
CA LEU A 7 -2.89 8.83 2.24
C LEU A 7 -2.55 10.08 3.05
N ASP A 8 -3.38 10.46 4.01
CA ASP A 8 -3.17 11.69 4.77
C ASP A 8 -1.80 11.71 5.45
N TYR A 9 -1.39 10.59 6.04
CA TYR A 9 -0.10 10.49 6.69
C TYR A 9 1.04 10.75 5.70
N LEU A 10 1.01 10.10 4.54
CA LEU A 10 2.04 10.27 3.53
C LEU A 10 2.07 11.69 2.99
N GLN A 11 0.91 12.27 2.75
CA GLN A 11 0.82 13.62 2.24
C GLN A 11 1.36 14.63 3.26
N GLN A 12 1.13 14.37 4.52
CA GLN A 12 1.62 15.23 5.59
C GLN A 12 3.15 15.13 5.73
N VAL A 13 3.69 13.90 5.69
CA VAL A 13 5.12 13.66 5.85
C VAL A 13 5.91 14.15 4.65
N PHE A 14 5.37 13.93 3.44
CA PHE A 14 6.07 14.22 2.18
C PHE A 14 5.42 15.36 1.42
N GLN A 15 5.09 16.42 2.13
CA GLN A 15 4.45 17.61 1.54
C GLN A 15 5.22 18.09 0.32
N GLY A 16 4.48 18.28 -0.79
CA GLY A 16 5.07 18.77 -2.01
C GLY A 16 5.92 17.77 -2.77
N ASN A 17 6.03 16.54 -2.26
CA ASN A 17 6.84 15.52 -2.93
C ASN A 17 5.95 14.38 -3.42
N ASP A 18 5.16 14.66 -4.44
CA ASP A 18 4.25 13.67 -5.02
C ASP A 18 4.99 12.49 -5.62
N ALA A 19 6.21 12.72 -6.11
CA ALA A 19 7.03 11.64 -6.66
C ALA A 19 7.36 10.61 -5.59
N MET A 20 7.67 11.07 -4.38
CA MET A 20 7.95 10.15 -3.27
C MET A 20 6.72 9.36 -2.87
N VAL A 21 5.56 10.02 -2.80
CA VAL A 21 4.30 9.33 -2.48
C VAL A 21 4.02 8.25 -3.52
N ARG A 22 4.17 8.56 -4.80
CA ARG A 22 3.96 7.58 -5.88
C ARG A 22 4.93 6.40 -5.75
N ARG A 23 6.19 6.68 -5.38
CA ARG A 23 7.18 5.62 -5.21
C ARG A 23 6.81 4.68 -4.07
N ILE A 24 6.29 5.22 -2.99
CA ILE A 24 5.84 4.41 -1.85
C ILE A 24 4.65 3.53 -2.27
N LEU A 25 3.72 4.10 -3.04
CA LEU A 25 2.58 3.33 -3.55
C LEU A 25 3.04 2.21 -4.48
N ASP A 26 3.99 2.51 -5.38
CA ASP A 26 4.53 1.49 -6.28
C ASP A 26 5.20 0.37 -5.51
N SER A 27 5.98 0.72 -4.50
CA SER A 27 6.65 -0.26 -3.65
C SER A 27 5.66 -1.15 -2.92
N PHE A 28 4.60 -0.54 -2.40
CA PHE A 28 3.54 -1.30 -1.74
C PHE A 28 2.91 -2.31 -2.70
N GLU A 29 2.54 -1.86 -3.89
CA GLU A 29 1.88 -2.72 -4.87
C GLU A 29 2.81 -3.85 -5.35
N GLU A 30 4.11 -3.60 -5.36
CA GLU A 30 5.09 -4.62 -5.75
C GLU A 30 5.34 -5.66 -4.65
N GLN A 31 5.41 -5.23 -3.41
CA GLN A 31 5.94 -6.07 -2.34
C GLN A 31 4.87 -6.74 -1.49
N VAL A 32 3.82 -6.00 -1.12
CA VAL A 32 2.87 -6.52 -0.13
C VAL A 32 2.06 -7.72 -0.63
N PRO A 33 1.57 -7.72 -1.89
CA PRO A 33 0.90 -8.93 -2.38
C PRO A 33 1.80 -10.17 -2.32
N GLY A 34 3.09 -10.01 -2.60
CA GLY A 34 4.05 -11.11 -2.50
C GLY A 34 4.22 -11.63 -1.08
N TYR A 35 4.25 -10.74 -0.09
CA TYR A 35 4.31 -11.17 1.30
C TYR A 35 3.07 -11.98 1.67
N LEU A 36 1.91 -11.54 1.23
CA LEU A 36 0.67 -12.27 1.53
C LEU A 36 0.63 -13.63 0.83
N ASP A 37 1.06 -13.68 -0.44
CA ASP A 37 1.18 -14.94 -1.18
C ASP A 37 2.07 -15.92 -0.44
N GLU A 38 3.21 -15.44 0.06
CA GLU A 38 4.16 -16.28 0.77
C GLU A 38 3.58 -16.75 2.11
N MET A 39 2.87 -15.88 2.81
CA MET A 39 2.22 -16.28 4.05
C MET A 39 1.18 -17.38 3.81
N GLU A 40 0.39 -17.24 2.75
CA GLU A 40 -0.61 -18.25 2.40
C GLU A 40 0.05 -19.58 2.05
N ALA A 41 1.16 -19.53 1.31
CA ALA A 41 1.88 -20.73 0.92
C ALA A 41 2.47 -21.44 2.15
N ARG A 42 3.08 -20.70 3.06
CA ARG A 42 3.65 -21.29 4.27
C ARG A 42 2.58 -21.86 5.18
N TRP A 43 1.48 -21.14 5.35
CA TRP A 43 0.38 -21.62 6.16
C TRP A 43 -0.17 -22.95 5.60
N SER A 44 -0.32 -23.04 4.29
CA SER A 44 -0.85 -24.26 3.67
C SER A 44 0.10 -25.46 3.81
N ARG A 45 1.39 -25.22 4.07
CA ARG A 45 2.36 -26.28 4.34
C ARG A 45 2.51 -26.60 5.82
N GLY A 46 1.70 -25.96 6.66
CA GLY A 46 1.81 -26.16 8.10
C GLY A 46 2.94 -25.39 8.76
N GLU A 47 3.56 -24.46 8.04
CA GLU A 47 4.67 -23.65 8.53
C GLU A 47 4.19 -22.32 9.09
N TRP A 48 3.14 -22.35 9.87
CA TRP A 48 2.47 -21.14 10.31
C TRP A 48 3.31 -20.28 11.26
N ARG A 49 4.28 -20.86 11.94
CA ARG A 49 5.19 -20.08 12.80
C ARG A 49 6.11 -19.18 12.00
N ASP A 50 6.34 -19.50 10.73
CA ASP A 50 7.22 -18.73 9.86
C ASP A 50 6.53 -17.50 9.28
N LEU A 51 5.24 -17.31 9.58
CA LEU A 51 4.51 -16.13 9.11
C LEU A 51 4.91 -14.85 9.83
N HIS A 52 5.40 -14.97 11.06
CA HIS A 52 5.75 -13.81 11.88
C HIS A 52 6.69 -12.83 11.17
N PRO A 53 7.83 -13.27 10.59
CA PRO A 53 8.72 -12.30 9.93
C PRO A 53 8.09 -11.65 8.71
N LEU A 54 7.25 -12.38 7.97
CA LEU A 54 6.59 -11.84 6.78
C LEU A 54 5.56 -10.78 7.15
N ALA A 55 4.75 -11.06 8.17
CA ALA A 55 3.78 -10.10 8.67
C ALA A 55 4.49 -8.85 9.21
N HIS A 56 5.60 -9.04 9.90
CA HIS A 56 6.39 -7.94 10.43
C HIS A 56 6.90 -7.01 9.31
N LYS A 57 7.38 -7.60 8.21
CA LYS A 57 7.88 -6.82 7.07
C LYS A 57 6.75 -6.02 6.40
N ALA A 58 5.57 -6.59 6.34
CA ALA A 58 4.45 -5.96 5.63
C ALA A 58 3.81 -4.80 6.39
N ARG A 59 3.88 -4.83 7.72
CA ARG A 59 3.02 -3.97 8.53
C ARG A 59 3.31 -2.48 8.41
N SER A 60 4.58 -2.06 8.21
CA SER A 60 4.86 -0.62 8.19
C SER A 60 4.30 0.07 6.96
N SER A 61 4.42 -0.53 5.77
CA SER A 61 3.82 0.09 4.59
C SER A 61 2.30 0.08 4.64
N ILE A 62 1.72 -0.99 5.19
CA ILE A 62 0.27 -1.07 5.36
C ILE A 62 -0.21 0.04 6.31
N SER A 63 0.52 0.26 7.40
CA SER A 63 0.21 1.31 8.37
C SER A 63 0.31 2.69 7.74
N MET A 64 1.38 2.94 6.98
CA MET A 64 1.59 4.23 6.33
C MET A 64 0.49 4.58 5.35
N LEU A 65 -0.11 3.58 4.73
CA LEU A 65 -1.17 3.79 3.74
C LEU A 65 -2.57 3.76 4.36
N GLY A 66 -2.66 3.69 5.67
CA GLY A 66 -3.94 3.77 6.36
C GLY A 66 -4.90 2.64 6.04
N MET A 67 -4.39 1.45 5.79
CA MET A 67 -5.20 0.29 5.48
C MET A 67 -5.54 -0.45 6.76
N ASP A 68 -6.45 0.12 7.55
CA ASP A 68 -6.68 -0.29 8.93
C ASP A 68 -7.17 -1.73 9.06
N SER A 69 -8.09 -2.17 8.21
CA SER A 69 -8.60 -3.54 8.27
C SER A 69 -7.51 -4.55 7.96
N LEU A 70 -6.72 -4.27 6.94
CA LEU A 70 -5.60 -5.13 6.56
C LEU A 70 -4.55 -5.16 7.67
N LEU A 71 -4.25 -3.99 8.24
CA LEU A 71 -3.27 -3.89 9.32
C LEU A 71 -3.70 -4.71 10.52
N ASP A 72 -4.97 -4.65 10.88
CA ASP A 72 -5.50 -5.40 12.01
C ASP A 72 -5.26 -6.90 11.83
N ASP A 73 -5.56 -7.41 10.65
CA ASP A 73 -5.32 -8.84 10.34
C ASP A 73 -3.84 -9.18 10.39
N ILE A 74 -2.99 -8.34 9.83
CA ILE A 74 -1.54 -8.58 9.77
C ILE A 74 -0.93 -8.57 11.17
N LEU A 75 -1.32 -7.62 12.01
CA LEU A 75 -0.83 -7.57 13.38
C LEU A 75 -1.27 -8.80 14.18
N HIS A 76 -2.50 -9.24 13.95
CA HIS A 76 -3.03 -10.43 14.61
C HIS A 76 -2.26 -11.69 14.18
N ILE A 77 -1.98 -11.81 12.87
CA ILE A 77 -1.20 -12.93 12.34
C ILE A 77 0.21 -12.91 12.94
N GLU A 78 0.82 -11.72 12.98
CA GLU A 78 2.17 -11.58 13.53
C GLU A 78 2.23 -12.10 14.97
N GLN A 79 1.30 -11.67 15.79
CA GLN A 79 1.28 -12.01 17.20
C GLN A 79 0.93 -13.49 17.42
N THR A 80 -0.08 -13.98 16.71
CA THR A 80 -0.54 -15.37 16.87
C THR A 80 0.54 -16.36 16.42
N SER A 81 1.19 -16.08 15.31
CA SER A 81 2.26 -16.95 14.80
C SER A 81 3.48 -16.95 15.73
N ARG A 82 3.80 -15.78 16.30
CA ARG A 82 4.90 -15.68 17.27
C ARG A 82 4.62 -16.50 18.53
N ASN A 83 3.39 -16.43 19.03
CA ASN A 83 3.02 -17.12 20.27
C ASN A 83 2.83 -18.61 20.07
N GLY A 84 2.68 -19.05 18.83
CA GLY A 84 2.45 -20.45 18.55
C GLY A 84 1.03 -20.92 18.83
N ASP A 85 0.08 -19.99 18.74
CA ASP A 85 -1.33 -20.27 19.05
C ASP A 85 -2.16 -20.41 17.79
N ASP A 86 -3.27 -21.05 17.89
CA ASP A 86 -4.44 -21.06 17.00
C ASP A 86 -4.16 -20.93 15.50
N GLU A 87 -3.72 -22.02 14.94
CA GLU A 87 -3.46 -22.13 13.49
C GLU A 87 -4.72 -21.82 12.67
N ALA A 88 -5.89 -22.24 13.13
CA ALA A 88 -7.15 -22.02 12.41
C ALA A 88 -7.48 -20.53 12.34
N ASP A 89 -7.20 -19.80 13.41
CA ASP A 89 -7.41 -18.34 13.42
C ASP A 89 -6.52 -17.64 12.42
N ILE A 90 -5.28 -18.11 12.27
CA ILE A 90 -4.36 -17.56 11.27
C ILE A 90 -4.97 -17.72 9.86
N GLY A 91 -5.53 -18.90 9.58
CA GLY A 91 -6.17 -19.13 8.27
C GLY A 91 -7.32 -18.16 8.01
N ALA A 92 -8.15 -17.94 9.00
CA ALA A 92 -9.28 -17.00 8.89
C ALA A 92 -8.78 -15.57 8.66
N ARG A 93 -7.72 -15.18 9.38
CA ARG A 93 -7.14 -13.84 9.23
C ARG A 93 -6.47 -13.66 7.87
N LEU A 94 -5.82 -14.70 7.34
CA LEU A 94 -5.24 -14.64 5.99
C LEU A 94 -6.32 -14.42 4.95
N GLY A 95 -7.46 -15.10 5.07
CA GLY A 95 -8.58 -14.89 4.15
C GLY A 95 -9.11 -13.47 4.22
N SER A 96 -9.27 -12.93 5.42
CA SER A 96 -9.71 -11.55 5.63
C SER A 96 -8.70 -10.57 5.07
N ALA A 97 -7.40 -10.81 5.32
CA ALA A 97 -6.34 -9.94 4.80
C ALA A 97 -6.33 -9.91 3.27
N ARG A 98 -6.53 -11.07 2.65
CA ARG A 98 -6.57 -11.13 1.18
C ARG A 98 -7.72 -10.29 0.63
N ARG A 99 -8.89 -10.39 1.25
CA ARG A 99 -10.05 -9.59 0.81
C ARG A 99 -9.78 -8.10 0.98
N SER A 100 -9.24 -7.69 2.13
CA SER A 100 -8.94 -6.29 2.40
C SER A 100 -7.88 -5.75 1.44
N LEU A 101 -6.84 -6.54 1.16
CA LEU A 101 -5.79 -6.14 0.23
C LEU A 101 -6.35 -5.97 -1.18
N SER A 102 -7.19 -6.90 -1.63
CA SER A 102 -7.78 -6.82 -2.96
C SER A 102 -8.62 -5.56 -3.13
N LEU A 103 -9.42 -5.24 -2.12
CA LEU A 103 -10.26 -4.03 -2.16
C LEU A 103 -9.40 -2.76 -2.15
N ALA A 104 -8.35 -2.74 -1.35
CA ALA A 104 -7.45 -1.60 -1.28
C ALA A 104 -6.71 -1.39 -2.61
N LEU A 105 -6.22 -2.46 -3.21
CA LEU A 105 -5.52 -2.37 -4.50
C LEU A 105 -6.45 -1.89 -5.60
N GLU A 106 -7.68 -2.39 -5.62
CA GLU A 106 -8.70 -1.94 -6.56
C GLU A 106 -8.94 -0.45 -6.45
N ALA A 107 -9.14 0.02 -5.21
CA ALA A 107 -9.39 1.44 -4.95
C ALA A 107 -8.20 2.29 -5.35
N LEU A 108 -6.98 1.85 -5.02
CA LEU A 108 -5.77 2.58 -5.38
C LEU A 108 -5.60 2.69 -6.89
N ARG A 109 -5.80 1.60 -7.60
CA ARG A 109 -5.65 1.59 -9.06
C ARG A 109 -6.66 2.52 -9.72
N ARG A 110 -7.90 2.48 -9.25
CA ARG A 110 -8.96 3.34 -9.76
C ARG A 110 -8.63 4.81 -9.53
N ASP A 111 -8.19 5.15 -8.32
CA ASP A 111 -7.89 6.52 -7.96
C ASP A 111 -6.65 7.03 -8.66
N ARG A 112 -5.64 6.18 -8.83
CA ARG A 112 -4.43 6.55 -9.54
C ARG A 112 -4.69 6.77 -11.02
N ALA A 113 -5.56 5.97 -11.62
CA ALA A 113 -5.98 6.17 -13.01
C ALA A 113 -6.70 7.51 -13.16
N GLY A 114 -7.56 7.84 -12.21
CA GLY A 114 -8.25 9.14 -12.20
C GLY A 114 -7.27 10.31 -12.09
N GLN A 115 -6.24 10.17 -11.27
CA GLN A 115 -5.20 11.19 -11.13
C GLN A 115 -4.42 11.39 -12.41
N VAL A 116 -4.09 10.31 -13.10
CA VAL A 116 -3.39 10.38 -14.38
C VAL A 116 -4.24 11.14 -15.40
N LEU A 117 -5.52 10.81 -15.49
CA LEU A 117 -6.43 11.52 -16.38
C LEU A 117 -6.54 13.00 -16.02
N SER A 118 -6.63 13.28 -14.75
CA SER A 118 -6.70 14.64 -14.24
C SER A 118 -5.48 15.45 -14.64
N ARG A 119 -4.30 14.87 -14.55
CA ARG A 119 -3.06 15.52 -14.94
C ARG A 119 -3.00 15.77 -16.44
N THR A 120 -3.50 14.83 -17.22
CA THR A 120 -3.56 14.96 -18.66
C THR A 120 -4.41 16.14 -19.08
N ASP A 121 -5.49 16.36 -18.37
CA ASP A 121 -6.42 17.46 -18.64
C ASP A 121 -5.87 18.81 -18.23
N ARG A 122 -4.90 18.87 -17.35
CA ARG A 122 -4.33 20.12 -16.90
C ARG A 122 -3.40 20.71 -17.94
N PRO A 123 -3.48 21.99 -18.19
CA PRO A 123 -2.43 22.65 -18.98
C PRO A 123 -1.11 22.44 -18.29
N ALA A 124 -0.10 22.36 -19.07
CA ALA A 124 1.19 22.01 -18.51
C ALA A 124 1.65 22.91 -17.39
N SER A 125 1.14 23.63 -16.94
CA SER A 125 1.43 24.26 -15.77
C SER A 125 2.47 23.92 -14.84
N ASN A 126 1.90 23.44 -15.77
CA ASN A 126 2.64 23.23 -15.28
C ASN A 126 3.45 23.54 -15.14
N PRO A 127 3.52 24.02 -15.23
CA PRO A 127 4.31 24.14 -15.08
C PRO A 127 5.02 24.48 -15.01
N SER A 128 5.01 24.69 -15.12
CA SER A 128 5.81 24.68 -15.11
C SER A 128 6.39 24.90 -15.54
N ARG A 129 6.10 25.23 -15.80
CA ARG A 129 6.72 25.37 -16.30
C ARG A 129 7.23 25.95 -16.74
N PRO A 130 7.29 26.34 -16.83
CA PRO A 130 7.84 26.84 -17.42
C PRO A 130 8.29 27.28 -17.97
N SER A 131 8.18 27.37 -18.01
CA SER A 131 8.83 27.51 -18.50
C SER A 131 9.20 27.85 -19.12
N ARG A 132 9.05 28.16 -19.16
CA ARG A 132 9.62 28.40 -19.70
C ARG A 132 9.92 28.93 -20.18
N LYS A 133 9.74 29.18 -20.15
CA LYS A 133 10.24 29.61 -20.64
C LYS A 133 10.59 30.07 -20.97
N SER A 134 10.42 30.31 -20.91
CA SER A 134 10.99 30.65 -21.20
C SER A 134 11.39 31.08 -21.70
N GLY A 135 11.39 31.39 -21.68
CA GLY A 135 12.05 31.63 -21.96
C GLY A 135 12.13 32.06 -22.58
N LEU A 136 11.98 32.34 -22.67
CA LEU A 136 12.36 32.71 -23.13
C LEU A 136 12.43 33.19 -23.78
N ARG A 137 12.36 33.49 -23.70
CA ARG A 137 12.72 33.99 -24.14
C ARG A 137 13.13 34.71 -24.56
N ARG A 138 13.02 35.08 -24.45
CA ARG A 138 13.50 35.65 -24.67
C ARG A 138 14.05 36.13 -24.80
N ALA A 139 13.97 36.64 -24.74
CA ALA A 139 14.46 36.82 -24.77
C ALA A 139 14.86 36.85 -24.80
#